data_6bec27a9ff03d66d964381c7dd173994
#
_entry.id   6bec27a9ff03d66d964381c7dd173994
#
_cell.length_a   1.000
_cell.length_b   1.000
_cell.length_c   1.000
_cell.angle_alpha   90.00
_cell.angle_beta   90.00
_cell.angle_gamma   90.00
#
_symmetry.space_group_name_H-M   'P 1'
#
loop_
_entity.id
_entity.type
_entity.pdbx_description
1 polymer ?
#
loop_
_entity_poly.entity_id
_entity_poly.type
_entity_poly.pdbx_seq_one_letter_code
_entity_poly.pdbx_strand_id
1 'polypeptide(L)'
;MANEKKAGIFNASARDGVQYRKASMLEMILGNANNGCGICFYLLMMYASYIANAGYAIVPAVAGIIITGTRLFDGFTDALFAALFEKMNPKHGKIRIFLVVGWVMAALAVLMMYDWASGKYTGTTGIVVFILIYVVYICIR
;
A
#
# COMPACT_ATOMS: atom_id res chain seq x y z
N MET A 1 -7.07 43.21 -24.27
CA MET A 1 -5.66 42.75 -24.28
C MET A 1 -5.45 41.93 -23.02
N ALA A 2 -5.54 40.63 -23.13
CA ALA A 2 -5.36 39.72 -22.03
C ALA A 2 -3.85 39.60 -21.72
N ASN A 3 -3.50 39.85 -20.48
CA ASN A 3 -2.14 39.86 -19.98
C ASN A 3 -1.65 38.39 -19.91
N GLU A 4 -0.97 37.94 -20.96
CA GLU A 4 -0.26 36.64 -20.95
C GLU A 4 0.86 36.71 -19.93
N LYS A 5 0.57 36.26 -18.70
CA LYS A 5 1.62 35.96 -17.73
C LYS A 5 2.47 34.85 -18.30
N LYS A 6 3.70 35.16 -18.69
CA LYS A 6 4.72 34.19 -19.09
C LYS A 6 4.74 33.04 -18.12
N ALA A 7 4.37 31.88 -18.59
CA ALA A 7 4.45 30.63 -17.80
C ALA A 7 5.92 30.36 -17.50
N GLY A 8 6.31 30.46 -16.24
CA GLY A 8 7.62 30.01 -15.80
C GLY A 8 7.72 28.48 -15.94
N ILE A 9 8.95 27.97 -15.95
CA ILE A 9 9.27 26.53 -16.09
C ILE A 9 8.46 25.65 -15.13
N PHE A 10 8.01 26.20 -14.01
CA PHE A 10 7.18 25.52 -13.00
C PHE A 10 5.67 25.80 -13.10
N ASN A 11 5.24 26.53 -14.11
CA ASN A 11 3.83 26.79 -14.41
C ASN A 11 3.45 26.02 -15.67
N ALA A 12 2.95 24.80 -15.51
CA ALA A 12 2.28 24.12 -16.60
C ALA A 12 1.03 24.94 -16.97
N SER A 13 1.07 25.65 -18.10
CA SER A 13 -0.13 26.23 -18.69
C SER A 13 -1.01 25.09 -19.17
N ALA A 14 -2.28 25.07 -18.76
CA ALA A 14 -3.26 24.12 -19.26
C ALA A 14 -3.34 24.26 -20.79
N ARG A 15 -2.81 23.31 -21.52
CA ARG A 15 -2.90 23.24 -22.99
C ARG A 15 -4.27 22.69 -23.26
N ASP A 16 -5.18 22.40 -23.08
CA ASP A 16 -6.48 21.81 -23.47
C ASP A 16 -7.65 22.17 -22.56
N GLY A 17 -7.69 23.39 -22.02
CA GLY A 17 -8.81 23.84 -21.17
C GLY A 17 -8.88 23.19 -19.78
N VAL A 18 -7.92 22.35 -19.44
CA VAL A 18 -7.82 21.74 -18.11
C VAL A 18 -7.13 22.70 -17.14
N GLN A 19 -7.82 23.14 -16.11
CA GLN A 19 -7.25 23.97 -15.06
C GLN A 19 -6.49 23.10 -14.05
N TYR A 20 -5.17 23.12 -14.11
CA TYR A 20 -4.33 22.47 -13.11
C TYR A 20 -4.18 23.36 -11.87
N ARG A 21 -4.63 22.89 -10.73
CA ARG A 21 -4.36 23.55 -9.45
C ARG A 21 -2.90 23.31 -9.07
N LYS A 22 -2.16 24.38 -8.76
CA LYS A 22 -0.83 24.27 -8.18
C LYS A 22 -0.94 23.63 -6.80
N ALA A 23 -0.20 22.55 -6.58
CA ALA A 23 -0.04 21.99 -5.26
C ALA A 23 0.75 22.95 -4.36
N SER A 24 0.30 23.13 -3.15
CA SER A 24 1.05 23.85 -2.10
C SER A 24 2.33 23.09 -1.77
N MET A 25 3.37 23.81 -1.36
CA MET A 25 4.63 23.17 -0.92
C MET A 25 4.40 22.18 0.24
N LEU A 26 3.47 22.50 1.11
CA LEU A 26 3.08 21.62 2.22
C LEU A 26 2.36 20.36 1.71
N GLU A 27 1.50 20.47 0.71
CA GLU A 27 0.86 19.31 0.06
C GLU A 27 1.89 18.38 -0.60
N MET A 28 2.93 18.94 -1.21
CA MET A 28 4.01 18.16 -1.81
C MET A 28 4.85 17.44 -0.74
N ILE A 29 5.19 18.12 0.35
CA ILE A 29 5.96 17.52 1.45
C ILE A 29 5.16 16.40 2.12
N LEU A 30 3.88 16.62 2.43
CA LEU A 30 3.01 15.61 3.02
C LEU A 30 2.80 14.42 2.09
N GLY A 31 2.64 14.65 0.79
CA GLY A 31 2.51 13.58 -0.20
C GLY A 31 3.77 12.71 -0.28
N ASN A 32 4.96 13.33 -0.28
CA ASN A 32 6.22 12.60 -0.26
C ASN A 32 6.47 11.88 1.07
N ALA A 33 6.10 12.47 2.20
CA ALA A 33 6.19 11.81 3.51
C ALA A 33 5.30 10.57 3.57
N ASN A 34 4.07 10.64 3.04
CA ASN A 34 3.19 9.49 2.94
C ASN A 34 3.79 8.37 2.08
N ASN A 35 4.40 8.71 0.95
CA ASN A 35 5.09 7.74 0.11
C ASN A 35 6.29 7.11 0.83
N GLY A 36 7.06 7.90 1.57
CA GLY A 36 8.16 7.41 2.41
C GLY A 36 7.71 6.40 3.46
N CYS A 37 6.61 6.67 4.16
CA CYS A 37 6.02 5.71 5.10
C CYS A 37 5.54 4.43 4.41
N GLY A 38 4.96 4.54 3.21
CA GLY A 38 4.56 3.38 2.41
C GLY A 38 5.75 2.48 2.05
N ILE A 39 6.89 3.09 1.70
CA ILE A 39 8.14 2.37 1.44
C ILE A 39 8.65 1.66 2.70
N CYS A 40 8.54 2.26 3.88
CA CYS A 40 8.92 1.59 5.14
C CYS A 40 8.10 0.32 5.38
N PHE A 41 6.78 0.36 5.19
CA PHE A 41 5.94 -0.84 5.29
C PHE A 41 6.31 -1.90 4.24
N TYR A 42 6.60 -1.46 3.03
CA TYR A 42 7.06 -2.37 1.98
C TYR A 42 8.37 -3.07 2.36
N LEU A 43 9.36 -2.34 2.88
CA LEU A 43 10.62 -2.90 3.36
C LEU A 43 10.42 -3.89 4.49
N LEU A 44 9.57 -3.58 5.48
CA LEU A 44 9.22 -4.51 6.55
C LEU A 44 8.63 -5.80 5.99
N MET A 45 7.76 -5.72 4.99
CA MET A 45 7.18 -6.90 4.36
C MET A 45 8.16 -7.67 3.46
N MET A 46 9.22 -7.05 2.96
CA MET A 46 10.31 -7.80 2.31
C MET A 46 11.03 -8.75 3.28
N TYR A 47 11.08 -8.41 4.57
CA TYR A 47 11.61 -9.29 5.61
C TYR A 47 10.59 -10.32 6.12
N ALA A 48 9.44 -10.48 5.46
CA ALA A 48 8.40 -11.43 5.86
C ALA A 48 8.91 -12.87 5.97
N SER A 49 9.82 -13.31 5.11
CA SER A 49 10.42 -14.65 5.20
C SER A 49 11.28 -14.83 6.46
N TYR A 50 11.96 -13.78 6.90
CA TYR A 50 12.73 -13.79 8.13
C TYR A 50 11.81 -13.91 9.36
N ILE A 51 10.75 -13.09 9.42
CA ILE A 51 9.80 -13.13 10.53
C ILE A 51 9.01 -14.44 10.54
N ALA A 52 8.71 -15.03 9.38
CA ALA A 52 8.09 -16.34 9.26
C ALA A 52 8.94 -17.43 9.94
N ASN A 53 10.25 -17.37 9.76
CA ASN A 53 11.17 -18.31 10.42
C ASN A 53 11.35 -17.99 11.89
N ALA A 54 11.71 -16.75 12.24
CA ALA A 54 12.06 -16.37 13.62
C ALA A 54 10.84 -16.27 14.55
N GLY A 55 9.71 -15.76 14.03
CA GLY A 55 8.51 -15.51 14.84
C GLY A 55 7.49 -16.66 14.84
N TYR A 56 7.38 -17.39 13.73
CA TYR A 56 6.36 -18.43 13.55
C TYR A 56 6.95 -19.83 13.42
N ALA A 57 8.28 -19.98 13.47
CA ALA A 57 9.00 -21.24 13.28
C ALA A 57 8.66 -21.94 11.94
N ILE A 58 8.39 -21.17 10.89
CA ILE A 58 8.10 -21.67 9.56
C ILE A 58 9.41 -21.89 8.81
N VAL A 59 9.58 -23.07 8.20
CA VAL A 59 10.76 -23.39 7.40
C VAL A 59 10.87 -22.39 6.22
N PRO A 60 12.07 -21.82 5.95
CA PRO A 60 12.25 -20.79 4.90
C PRO A 60 11.74 -21.19 3.52
N ALA A 61 11.85 -22.48 3.15
CA ALA A 61 11.32 -22.99 1.89
C ALA A 61 9.78 -22.84 1.80
N VAL A 62 9.07 -23.15 2.89
CA VAL A 62 7.61 -23.02 2.96
C VAL A 62 7.22 -21.54 2.95
N ALA A 63 7.93 -20.69 3.69
CA ALA A 63 7.72 -19.26 3.66
C ALA A 63 7.92 -18.67 2.25
N GLY A 64 8.93 -19.11 1.51
CA GLY A 64 9.17 -18.72 0.13
C GLY A 64 8.02 -19.08 -0.81
N ILE A 65 7.47 -20.29 -0.69
CA ILE A 65 6.31 -20.75 -1.47
C ILE A 65 5.07 -19.89 -1.17
N ILE A 66 4.81 -19.61 0.11
CA ILE A 66 3.68 -18.77 0.53
C ILE A 66 3.83 -17.37 -0.05
N ILE A 67 5.00 -16.75 0.08
CA ILE A 67 5.26 -15.39 -0.42
C ILE A 67 5.14 -15.34 -1.95
N THR A 68 5.63 -16.33 -2.66
CA THR A 68 5.51 -16.40 -4.13
C THR A 68 4.06 -16.59 -4.56
N GLY A 69 3.33 -17.48 -3.92
CA GLY A 69 1.91 -17.71 -4.20
C GLY A 69 1.06 -16.47 -3.95
N THR A 70 1.32 -15.75 -2.87
CA THR A 70 0.60 -14.49 -2.57
C THR A 70 0.92 -13.37 -3.55
N ARG A 71 2.11 -13.33 -4.17
CA ARG A 71 2.45 -12.39 -5.24
C ARG A 71 1.63 -12.62 -6.52
N LEU A 72 1.36 -13.87 -6.86
CA LEU A 72 0.47 -14.19 -7.98
C LEU A 72 -0.97 -13.74 -7.67
N PHE A 73 -1.40 -13.93 -6.43
CA PHE A 73 -2.71 -13.48 -5.98
C PHE A 73 -2.84 -11.94 -6.00
N ASP A 74 -1.77 -11.21 -5.67
CA ASP A 74 -1.66 -9.75 -5.73
C ASP A 74 -2.01 -9.23 -7.14
N GLY A 75 -1.39 -9.77 -8.17
CA GLY A 75 -1.68 -9.38 -9.55
C GLY A 75 -3.13 -9.60 -9.97
N PHE A 76 -3.79 -10.61 -9.42
CA PHE A 76 -5.22 -10.86 -9.68
C PHE A 76 -6.11 -9.87 -8.92
N THR A 77 -5.82 -9.61 -7.66
CA THR A 77 -6.57 -8.67 -6.83
C THR A 77 -6.45 -7.24 -7.32
N ASP A 78 -5.28 -6.82 -7.81
CA ASP A 78 -5.08 -5.49 -8.38
C ASP A 78 -6.01 -5.23 -9.58
N ALA A 79 -6.13 -6.19 -10.49
CA ALA A 79 -7.05 -6.09 -11.62
C ALA A 79 -8.53 -6.01 -11.17
N LEU A 80 -8.87 -6.76 -10.13
CA LEU A 80 -10.24 -6.79 -9.58
C LEU A 80 -10.57 -5.47 -8.87
N PHE A 81 -9.63 -4.93 -8.09
CA PHE A 81 -9.78 -3.62 -7.45
C PHE A 81 -9.84 -2.48 -8.46
N ALA A 82 -9.02 -2.51 -9.53
CA ALA A 82 -9.10 -1.52 -10.59
C ALA A 82 -10.51 -1.47 -11.22
N ALA A 83 -11.08 -2.62 -11.55
CA ALA A 83 -12.44 -2.72 -12.08
C ALA A 83 -13.51 -2.24 -11.06
N LEU A 84 -13.30 -2.49 -9.76
CA LEU A 84 -14.19 -2.01 -8.70
C LEU A 84 -14.12 -0.48 -8.58
N PHE A 85 -12.91 0.10 -8.62
CA PHE A 85 -12.71 1.54 -8.55
C PHE A 85 -13.34 2.29 -9.72
N GLU A 86 -13.38 1.71 -10.90
CA GLU A 86 -14.06 2.31 -12.05
C GLU A 86 -15.57 2.47 -11.82
N LYS A 87 -16.18 1.49 -11.16
CA LYS A 87 -17.63 1.48 -10.87
C LYS A 87 -18.02 2.40 -9.70
N MET A 88 -17.11 2.67 -8.79
CA MET A 88 -17.38 3.53 -7.63
C MET A 88 -17.27 5.00 -7.97
N ASN A 89 -18.27 5.81 -7.60
CA ASN A 89 -18.29 7.26 -7.78
C ASN A 89 -18.59 7.99 -6.45
N PRO A 90 -17.70 7.95 -5.47
CA PRO A 90 -17.93 8.58 -4.18
C PRO A 90 -17.87 10.12 -4.27
N LYS A 91 -18.80 10.78 -3.58
CA LYS A 91 -18.97 12.25 -3.56
C LYS A 91 -17.73 13.03 -3.06
N HIS A 92 -16.84 12.40 -2.29
CA HIS A 92 -15.69 13.03 -1.62
C HIS A 92 -14.33 12.74 -2.28
N GLY A 93 -14.33 12.22 -3.50
CA GLY A 93 -13.10 11.82 -4.21
C GLY A 93 -12.74 10.36 -3.96
N LYS A 94 -12.50 9.64 -5.06
CA LYS A 94 -12.27 8.18 -5.04
C LYS A 94 -11.04 7.75 -4.21
N ILE A 95 -9.99 8.54 -4.25
CA ILE A 95 -8.67 8.11 -3.78
C ILE A 95 -8.44 8.42 -2.30
N ARG A 96 -8.95 9.53 -1.77
CA ARG A 96 -8.60 10.01 -0.43
C ARG A 96 -8.98 9.05 0.70
N ILE A 97 -10.22 8.54 0.67
CA ILE A 97 -10.73 7.66 1.72
C ILE A 97 -10.01 6.32 1.69
N PHE A 98 -9.85 5.75 0.49
CA PHE A 98 -9.15 4.47 0.32
C PHE A 98 -7.67 4.54 0.71
N LEU A 99 -7.00 5.65 0.44
CA LEU A 99 -5.60 5.85 0.82
C LEU A 99 -5.43 5.87 2.34
N VAL A 100 -6.30 6.58 3.07
CA VAL A 100 -6.23 6.63 4.53
C VAL A 100 -6.58 5.28 5.15
N VAL A 101 -7.66 4.65 4.70
CA VAL A 101 -8.08 3.34 5.20
C VAL A 101 -7.03 2.28 4.88
N GLY A 102 -6.51 2.25 3.65
CA GLY A 102 -5.45 1.33 3.25
C GLY A 102 -4.19 1.50 4.09
N TRP A 103 -3.79 2.75 4.36
CA TRP A 103 -2.61 3.03 5.18
C TRP A 103 -2.77 2.53 6.62
N VAL A 104 -3.91 2.81 7.26
CA VAL A 104 -4.19 2.34 8.63
C VAL A 104 -4.23 0.82 8.69
N MET A 105 -4.89 0.18 7.73
CA MET A 105 -4.99 -1.28 7.68
C MET A 105 -3.64 -1.94 7.40
N ALA A 106 -2.81 -1.36 6.53
CA ALA A 106 -1.45 -1.84 6.29
C ALA A 106 -0.58 -1.73 7.55
N ALA A 107 -0.67 -0.61 8.27
CA ALA A 107 0.04 -0.44 9.54
C ALA A 107 -0.41 -1.48 10.59
N LEU A 108 -1.71 -1.71 10.72
CA LEU A 108 -2.25 -2.73 11.61
C LEU A 108 -1.79 -4.13 11.23
N ALA A 109 -1.80 -4.47 9.94
CA ALA A 109 -1.32 -5.78 9.47
C ALA A 109 0.16 -6.01 9.81
N VAL A 110 1.01 -4.99 9.62
CA VAL A 110 2.43 -5.05 10.01
C VAL A 110 2.58 -5.24 11.51
N LEU A 111 1.90 -4.45 12.34
CA LEU A 111 1.94 -4.57 13.80
C LEU A 111 1.45 -5.95 14.25
N MET A 112 0.36 -6.45 13.70
CA MET A 112 -0.15 -7.78 14.02
C MET A 112 0.85 -8.88 13.66
N MET A 113 1.54 -8.74 12.53
CA MET A 113 2.48 -9.75 12.08
C MET A 113 3.76 -9.76 12.92
N TYR A 114 4.27 -8.61 13.29
CA TYR A 114 5.57 -8.49 13.98
C TYR A 114 5.47 -8.57 15.48
N ASP A 115 4.44 -7.99 16.09
CA ASP A 115 4.32 -7.87 17.54
C ASP A 115 3.29 -8.81 18.13
N TRP A 116 2.05 -8.77 17.63
CA TRP A 116 0.95 -9.49 18.28
C TRP A 116 0.98 -11.00 18.05
N ALA A 117 1.24 -11.46 16.84
CA ALA A 117 1.16 -12.87 16.47
C ALA A 117 2.52 -13.59 16.54
N SER A 118 3.62 -12.83 16.42
CA SER A 118 4.99 -13.36 16.49
C SER A 118 5.25 -14.00 17.85
N GLY A 119 5.76 -15.22 17.84
CA GLY A 119 6.07 -15.99 19.06
C GLY A 119 4.88 -16.63 19.79
N LYS A 120 3.64 -16.22 19.47
CA LYS A 120 2.44 -16.80 20.10
C LYS A 120 1.91 -18.03 19.35
N TYR A 121 2.00 -17.99 18.03
CA TYR A 121 1.47 -19.02 17.17
C TYR A 121 2.62 -19.69 16.40
N THR A 122 2.87 -20.97 16.69
CA THR A 122 3.91 -21.76 16.05
C THR A 122 3.32 -23.01 15.39
N GLY A 123 4.07 -23.63 14.47
CA GLY A 123 3.61 -24.81 13.76
C GLY A 123 2.49 -24.50 12.75
N THR A 124 1.54 -25.41 12.61
CA THR A 124 0.45 -25.30 11.63
C THR A 124 -0.43 -24.07 11.85
N THR A 125 -0.73 -23.74 13.11
CA THR A 125 -1.52 -22.54 13.45
C THR A 125 -0.75 -21.27 13.09
N GLY A 126 0.57 -21.25 13.31
CA GLY A 126 1.43 -20.14 12.90
C GLY A 126 1.40 -19.91 11.40
N ILE A 127 1.44 -20.97 10.59
CA ILE A 127 1.35 -20.87 9.12
C ILE A 127 0.02 -20.23 8.70
N VAL A 128 -1.10 -20.68 9.25
CA VAL A 128 -2.43 -20.15 8.91
C VAL A 128 -2.55 -18.68 9.27
N VAL A 129 -2.14 -18.30 10.48
CA VAL A 129 -2.18 -16.91 10.96
C VAL A 129 -1.27 -16.02 10.10
N PHE A 130 -0.06 -16.49 9.78
CA PHE A 130 0.86 -15.76 8.91
C PHE A 130 0.26 -15.53 7.53
N ILE A 131 -0.32 -16.56 6.90
CA ILE A 131 -0.96 -16.43 5.57
C ILE A 131 -2.12 -15.43 5.64
N LEU A 132 -2.99 -15.50 6.65
CA LEU A 132 -4.12 -14.60 6.78
C LEU A 132 -3.69 -13.14 6.88
N ILE A 133 -2.74 -12.84 7.76
CA ILE A 133 -2.24 -11.47 7.94
C ILE A 133 -1.55 -10.98 6.66
N TYR A 134 -0.76 -11.84 6.02
CA TYR A 134 -0.03 -11.50 4.80
C TYR A 134 -0.96 -11.24 3.61
N VAL A 135 -2.00 -12.06 3.42
CA VAL A 135 -3.03 -11.86 2.39
C VAL A 135 -3.81 -10.57 2.64
N VAL A 136 -4.21 -10.30 3.89
CA VAL A 136 -4.88 -9.04 4.25
C VAL A 136 -4.01 -7.84 3.90
N TYR A 137 -2.71 -7.89 4.21
CA TYR A 137 -1.78 -6.82 3.84
C TYR A 137 -1.72 -6.61 2.32
N ILE A 138 -1.61 -7.69 1.55
CA ILE A 138 -1.54 -7.62 0.08
C ILE A 138 -2.83 -7.04 -0.51
N CYS A 139 -4.00 -7.47 -0.04
CA CYS A 139 -5.30 -6.97 -0.54
C CYS A 139 -5.53 -5.48 -0.26
N ILE A 140 -4.81 -4.90 0.70
CA ILE A 140 -5.03 -3.52 1.15
C ILE A 140 -4.01 -2.55 0.54
N ARG A 141 -2.85 -3.07 0.15
CA ARG A 141 -1.76 -2.28 -0.44
C ARG A 141 -2.11 -1.73 -1.82
#